data_463107d4a63eebe8733c941b2bc17bc6
#
_entry.id   463107d4a63eebe8733c941b2bc17bc6
#
_cell.length_a   1.000
_cell.length_b   1.000
_cell.length_c   1.000
_cell.angle_alpha   90.00
_cell.angle_beta   90.00
_cell.angle_gamma   90.00
#
_symmetry.space_group_name_H-M   'P 1'
#
loop_
_entity.id
_entity.type
_entity.pdbx_description
1 polymer ?
#
loop_
_entity_poly.entity_id
_entity_poly.type
_entity_poly.pdbx_seq_one_letter_code
_entity_poly.pdbx_strand_id
1 'polypeptide(L)'
;MSIVAELKPTSTFSFKPNKHSVSDFALPTTRVESWKYTRVGAIDSNWEQAERNESIVALEKGIRIENGFIALPTGQISGVSFTAGKNLSAEQQGLVLSMLAKENRNDVFDAISEKASNDLVLIEIQSGKIIEETISIEIENTLSDCMSTPYMFIVSKENSIAKFTIDFKGKTERSFHLVQLHALVEQSAQLEIHQLQNTSKNECVLLRESISQSEKSVFKITTVTASGAWVRNELNIRIE
;
A
#
# COMPACT_ATOMS: atom_id res chain seq x y z
N MET A 1 23.49 3.25 -11.29
CA MET A 1 23.06 4.33 -10.37
C MET A 1 21.77 3.86 -9.74
N SER A 2 21.65 3.87 -8.45
CA SER A 2 20.62 3.14 -7.70
C SER A 2 19.40 4.04 -7.46
N ILE A 3 18.19 3.47 -7.44
CA ILE A 3 16.92 3.99 -6.88
C ILE A 3 17.09 4.89 -5.63
N VAL A 4 18.26 4.87 -5.04
CA VAL A 4 18.55 5.24 -3.66
C VAL A 4 19.16 6.63 -3.49
N ALA A 5 19.52 7.33 -4.57
CA ALA A 5 20.51 8.42 -4.42
C ALA A 5 20.01 9.65 -3.62
N GLU A 6 18.72 10.03 -3.65
CA GLU A 6 18.27 11.30 -3.03
C GLU A 6 16.83 11.27 -2.47
N LEU A 7 16.39 10.14 -1.89
CA LEU A 7 15.05 10.08 -1.29
C LEU A 7 14.92 11.04 -0.11
N LYS A 8 13.91 11.91 -0.16
CA LYS A 8 13.56 12.84 0.92
C LYS A 8 12.32 12.32 1.67
N PRO A 9 12.23 12.49 2.98
CA PRO A 9 10.98 12.24 3.70
C PRO A 9 9.89 13.18 3.17
N THR A 10 8.79 12.61 2.67
CA THR A 10 7.66 13.38 2.13
C THR A 10 6.40 13.25 2.98
N SER A 11 6.35 12.25 3.86
CA SER A 11 5.22 11.98 4.73
C SER A 11 5.15 12.92 5.94
N THR A 12 3.94 13.32 6.28
CA THR A 12 3.64 13.99 7.56
C THR A 12 3.55 13.00 8.74
N PHE A 13 3.54 11.70 8.45
CA PHE A 13 3.58 10.63 9.45
C PHE A 13 5.03 10.17 9.63
N SER A 14 5.54 10.32 10.85
CA SER A 14 6.86 9.82 11.20
C SER A 14 6.76 8.36 11.66
N PHE A 15 7.13 7.43 10.79
CA PHE A 15 7.46 6.09 11.26
C PHE A 15 8.60 6.19 12.27
N LYS A 16 8.63 5.32 13.31
CA LYS A 16 9.79 5.24 14.20
C LYS A 16 11.03 5.11 13.32
N PRO A 17 12.12 5.82 13.65
CA PRO A 17 13.31 5.83 12.84
C PRO A 17 13.72 4.40 12.52
N ASN A 18 13.79 4.10 11.25
CA ASN A 18 14.27 2.82 10.76
C ASN A 18 15.69 2.61 11.30
N LYS A 19 15.99 1.42 11.77
CA LYS A 19 17.34 1.07 12.23
C LYS A 19 18.34 1.02 11.07
N HIS A 20 17.86 0.98 9.85
CA HIS A 20 18.65 0.79 8.64
C HIS A 20 18.47 1.96 7.68
N SER A 21 19.57 2.40 7.09
CA SER A 21 19.55 3.29 5.95
C SER A 21 19.25 2.50 4.68
N VAL A 22 18.65 3.14 3.68
CA VAL A 22 18.48 2.51 2.35
C VAL A 22 19.83 2.06 1.77
N SER A 23 20.92 2.77 2.09
CA SER A 23 22.29 2.40 1.67
C SER A 23 22.83 1.11 2.31
N ASP A 24 22.19 0.61 3.37
CA ASP A 24 22.59 -0.64 4.03
C ASP A 24 22.16 -1.86 3.23
N PHE A 25 21.30 -1.68 2.23
CA PHE A 25 20.75 -2.74 1.41
C PHE A 25 21.15 -2.59 -0.05
N ALA A 26 21.38 -3.73 -0.71
CA ALA A 26 21.47 -3.80 -2.16
C ALA A 26 20.13 -4.22 -2.77
N LEU A 27 19.87 -3.78 -4.00
CA LEU A 27 18.76 -4.35 -4.77
C LEU A 27 18.92 -5.86 -4.90
N PRO A 28 17.85 -6.63 -4.76
CA PRO A 28 17.93 -8.06 -4.89
C PRO A 28 18.36 -8.46 -6.31
N THR A 29 19.09 -9.55 -6.40
CA THR A 29 19.53 -10.12 -7.67
C THR A 29 18.85 -11.47 -7.89
N THR A 30 18.97 -12.03 -9.08
CA THR A 30 18.48 -13.37 -9.40
C THR A 30 19.19 -14.49 -8.59
N ARG A 31 20.18 -14.17 -7.77
CA ARG A 31 20.82 -15.09 -6.81
C ARG A 31 20.01 -15.24 -5.52
N VAL A 32 19.15 -14.27 -5.21
CA VAL A 32 18.20 -14.35 -4.09
C VAL A 32 17.04 -15.23 -4.53
N GLU A 33 16.75 -16.32 -3.82
CA GLU A 33 15.76 -17.33 -4.27
C GLU A 33 14.38 -16.71 -4.55
N SER A 34 13.88 -15.84 -3.67
CA SER A 34 12.60 -15.16 -3.86
C SER A 34 12.58 -14.20 -5.07
N TRP A 35 13.75 -13.87 -5.64
CA TRP A 35 13.93 -12.97 -6.77
C TRP A 35 14.50 -13.65 -8.02
N LYS A 36 14.70 -14.95 -7.97
CA LYS A 36 15.36 -15.73 -9.02
C LYS A 36 14.79 -15.52 -10.43
N TYR A 37 13.48 -15.36 -10.51
CA TYR A 37 12.77 -15.16 -11.78
C TYR A 37 12.32 -13.72 -12.00
N THR A 38 12.71 -12.80 -11.13
CA THR A 38 12.30 -11.39 -11.17
C THR A 38 13.51 -10.49 -11.35
N ARG A 39 13.58 -9.81 -12.50
CA ARG A 39 14.69 -8.91 -12.79
C ARG A 39 14.35 -7.49 -12.34
N VAL A 40 15.12 -6.96 -11.42
CA VAL A 40 14.91 -5.59 -10.88
C VAL A 40 15.42 -4.48 -11.80
N GLY A 41 16.03 -4.79 -12.93
CA GLY A 41 16.56 -3.78 -13.85
C GLY A 41 15.51 -2.77 -14.37
N ALA A 42 14.23 -3.17 -14.38
CA ALA A 42 13.15 -2.26 -14.76
C ALA A 42 12.89 -1.16 -13.73
N ILE A 43 13.19 -1.45 -12.46
CA ILE A 43 13.01 -0.53 -11.33
C ILE A 43 14.31 0.08 -10.82
N ASP A 44 15.48 -0.43 -11.27
CA ASP A 44 16.79 0.15 -10.95
C ASP A 44 17.05 1.41 -11.79
N SER A 45 16.43 2.49 -11.40
CA SER A 45 16.43 3.75 -12.12
C SER A 45 16.34 4.93 -11.15
N ASN A 46 16.61 6.11 -11.62
CA ASN A 46 16.32 7.33 -10.87
C ASN A 46 14.82 7.62 -10.99
N TRP A 47 14.16 7.67 -9.83
CA TRP A 47 12.75 8.01 -9.72
C TRP A 47 12.61 9.33 -8.98
N GLU A 48 11.72 10.17 -9.45
CA GLU A 48 11.35 11.41 -8.78
C GLU A 48 10.26 11.15 -7.74
N GLN A 49 10.32 11.87 -6.63
CA GLN A 49 9.24 11.88 -5.65
C GLN A 49 8.30 13.03 -5.98
N ALA A 50 7.02 12.72 -6.10
CA ALA A 50 6.02 13.74 -6.31
C ALA A 50 5.86 14.66 -5.09
N GLU A 51 5.56 15.92 -5.34
CA GLU A 51 5.03 16.81 -4.33
C GLU A 51 3.51 16.65 -4.23
N ARG A 52 2.94 16.96 -3.05
CA ARG A 52 1.50 16.84 -2.84
C ARG A 52 0.75 17.80 -3.76
N ASN A 53 -0.13 17.24 -4.57
CA ASN A 53 -1.12 18.02 -5.32
C ASN A 53 -2.38 18.18 -4.47
N GLU A 54 -2.76 19.42 -4.14
CA GLU A 54 -3.97 19.71 -3.37
C GLU A 54 -5.27 19.50 -4.17
N SER A 55 -5.16 19.32 -5.49
CA SER A 55 -6.31 19.18 -6.39
C SER A 55 -6.69 17.73 -6.72
N ILE A 56 -6.25 16.74 -5.92
CA ILE A 56 -6.65 15.35 -6.12
C ILE A 56 -8.16 15.24 -5.97
N VAL A 57 -8.83 14.75 -7.01
CA VAL A 57 -10.28 14.56 -7.01
C VAL A 57 -10.64 13.32 -6.20
N ALA A 58 -11.23 13.52 -5.04
CA ALA A 58 -11.68 12.44 -4.17
C ALA A 58 -12.86 11.66 -4.78
N LEU A 59 -12.96 10.38 -4.45
CA LEU A 59 -14.13 9.57 -4.76
C LEU A 59 -15.27 9.85 -3.76
N GLU A 60 -16.50 9.59 -4.14
CA GLU A 60 -17.62 9.67 -3.20
C GLU A 60 -17.52 8.57 -2.13
N LYS A 61 -17.31 7.33 -2.54
CA LYS A 61 -17.29 6.14 -1.69
C LYS A 61 -16.03 5.32 -1.95
N GLY A 62 -14.90 5.80 -1.45
CA GLY A 62 -13.62 5.13 -1.66
C GLY A 62 -12.46 6.09 -1.59
N ILE A 63 -11.28 5.60 -1.87
CA ILE A 63 -10.03 6.33 -1.76
C ILE A 63 -9.42 6.48 -3.14
N ARG A 64 -8.93 7.67 -3.45
CA ARG A 64 -8.02 7.88 -4.58
C ARG A 64 -6.61 8.12 -4.07
N ILE A 65 -5.67 7.42 -4.68
CA ILE A 65 -4.23 7.58 -4.44
C ILE A 65 -3.60 8.05 -5.74
N GLU A 66 -3.18 9.30 -5.77
CA GLU A 66 -2.54 9.91 -6.94
C GLU A 66 -1.10 10.30 -6.60
N ASN A 67 -0.14 9.78 -7.36
CA ASN A 67 1.30 9.99 -7.14
C ASN A 67 1.74 9.68 -5.68
N GLY A 68 1.06 8.71 -5.04
CA GLY A 68 1.31 8.30 -3.67
C GLY A 68 0.58 9.11 -2.60
N PHE A 69 -0.11 10.19 -2.94
CA PHE A 69 -0.91 10.99 -2.00
C PHE A 69 -2.38 10.56 -2.00
N ILE A 70 -2.98 10.60 -0.82
CA ILE A 70 -4.30 10.01 -0.56
C ILE A 70 -5.35 11.11 -0.45
N ALA A 71 -6.42 10.97 -1.25
CA ALA A 71 -7.66 11.70 -1.09
C ALA A 71 -8.70 10.79 -0.44
N LEU A 72 -9.18 11.19 0.74
CA LEU A 72 -10.23 10.49 1.46
C LEU A 72 -11.59 10.68 0.77
N PRO A 73 -12.56 9.75 0.96
CA PRO A 73 -13.88 9.87 0.35
C PRO A 73 -14.61 11.15 0.80
N THR A 74 -15.41 11.70 -0.09
CA THR A 74 -16.28 12.85 0.21
C THR A 74 -17.58 12.44 0.86
N GLY A 75 -18.05 11.21 0.60
CA GLY A 75 -19.22 10.61 1.23
C GLY A 75 -18.87 9.74 2.44
N GLN A 76 -19.90 9.23 3.10
CA GLN A 76 -19.77 8.34 4.24
C GLN A 76 -20.20 6.93 3.88
N ILE A 77 -19.50 5.93 4.42
CA ILE A 77 -19.91 4.53 4.38
C ILE A 77 -20.21 4.14 5.83
N SER A 78 -21.48 3.77 6.10
CA SER A 78 -21.89 3.40 7.46
C SER A 78 -21.05 2.22 7.99
N GLY A 79 -20.41 2.40 9.14
CA GLY A 79 -19.57 1.39 9.75
C GLY A 79 -18.13 1.35 9.23
N VAL A 80 -17.72 2.30 8.39
CA VAL A 80 -16.33 2.44 7.93
C VAL A 80 -15.80 3.82 8.29
N SER A 81 -14.60 3.87 8.82
CA SER A 81 -13.87 5.12 9.02
C SER A 81 -12.59 5.16 8.18
N PHE A 82 -12.25 6.34 7.69
CA PHE A 82 -11.03 6.61 6.92
C PHE A 82 -10.26 7.71 7.62
N THR A 83 -9.04 7.42 8.04
CA THR A 83 -8.20 8.38 8.76
C THR A 83 -6.87 8.56 8.04
N ALA A 84 -6.57 9.77 7.57
CA ALA A 84 -5.27 10.11 7.00
C ALA A 84 -4.18 10.09 8.08
N GLY A 85 -2.95 9.72 7.71
CA GLY A 85 -1.84 9.56 8.66
C GLY A 85 -1.61 10.74 9.58
N LYS A 86 -1.75 11.98 9.06
CA LYS A 86 -1.62 13.22 9.86
C LYS A 86 -2.68 13.41 10.95
N ASN A 87 -3.81 12.70 10.85
CA ASN A 87 -4.97 12.82 11.74
C ASN A 87 -5.15 11.60 12.66
N LEU A 88 -4.21 10.66 12.65
CA LEU A 88 -4.28 9.48 13.52
C LEU A 88 -4.22 9.87 14.99
N SER A 89 -5.14 9.34 15.78
CA SER A 89 -5.07 9.40 17.24
C SER A 89 -3.86 8.63 17.78
N ALA A 90 -3.49 8.84 19.04
CA ALA A 90 -2.39 8.09 19.65
C ALA A 90 -2.65 6.57 19.67
N GLU A 91 -3.91 6.15 19.85
CA GLU A 91 -4.32 4.75 19.79
C GLU A 91 -4.15 4.18 18.37
N GLN A 92 -4.63 4.90 17.35
CA GLN A 92 -4.49 4.52 15.95
C GLN A 92 -3.02 4.46 15.50
N GLN A 93 -2.19 5.40 15.98
CA GLN A 93 -0.74 5.35 15.73
C GLN A 93 -0.12 4.10 16.36
N GLY A 94 -0.50 3.75 17.60
CA GLY A 94 -0.08 2.52 18.26
C GLY A 94 -0.48 1.27 17.47
N LEU A 95 -1.71 1.24 16.95
CA LEU A 95 -2.21 0.15 16.12
C LEU A 95 -1.39 0.00 14.82
N VAL A 96 -1.21 1.07 14.07
CA VAL A 96 -0.40 1.08 12.84
C VAL A 96 1.03 0.59 13.12
N LEU A 97 1.66 1.09 14.18
CA LEU A 97 3.00 0.65 14.56
C LEU A 97 3.06 -0.81 14.97
N SER A 98 2.00 -1.34 15.61
CA SER A 98 1.91 -2.76 15.96
C SER A 98 1.78 -3.66 14.74
N MET A 99 1.04 -3.22 13.70
CA MET A 99 0.92 -3.94 12.44
C MET A 99 2.26 -3.97 11.69
N LEU A 100 2.98 -2.86 11.64
CA LEU A 100 4.32 -2.79 11.06
C LEU A 100 5.35 -3.65 11.81
N ALA A 101 5.28 -3.69 13.14
CA ALA A 101 6.19 -4.51 13.95
C ALA A 101 6.03 -6.03 13.73
N LYS A 102 4.89 -6.47 13.23
CA LYS A 102 4.63 -7.87 12.87
C LYS A 102 5.25 -8.26 11.54
N GLU A 103 5.72 -7.30 10.75
CA GLU A 103 6.33 -7.56 9.47
C GLU A 103 7.74 -8.13 9.65
N ASN A 104 8.01 -9.24 8.95
CA ASN A 104 9.32 -9.91 9.00
C ASN A 104 10.24 -9.53 7.83
N ARG A 105 9.76 -8.69 6.92
CA ARG A 105 10.57 -8.20 5.82
C ARG A 105 11.51 -7.12 6.34
N ASN A 106 12.71 -7.12 5.85
CA ASN A 106 13.72 -6.12 6.16
C ASN A 106 14.67 -6.05 4.96
N ASP A 107 14.26 -5.34 3.94
CA ASP A 107 14.99 -5.22 2.69
C ASP A 107 15.00 -3.78 2.17
N VAL A 108 15.61 -3.59 1.02
CA VAL A 108 15.73 -2.27 0.38
C VAL A 108 14.37 -1.60 0.14
N PHE A 109 13.33 -2.37 -0.18
CA PHE A 109 12.01 -1.80 -0.50
C PHE A 109 11.27 -1.34 0.75
N ASP A 110 11.47 -2.01 1.89
CA ASP A 110 10.98 -1.52 3.18
C ASP A 110 11.67 -0.21 3.54
N ALA A 111 12.99 -0.16 3.43
CA ALA A 111 13.76 1.03 3.71
C ALA A 111 13.39 2.22 2.79
N ILE A 112 13.13 1.94 1.49
CA ILE A 112 12.65 2.95 0.55
C ILE A 112 11.26 3.44 0.96
N SER A 113 10.31 2.52 1.21
CA SER A 113 8.94 2.86 1.58
C SER A 113 8.89 3.70 2.84
N GLU A 114 9.63 3.34 3.88
CA GLU A 114 9.68 4.10 5.13
C GLU A 114 10.28 5.49 4.95
N LYS A 115 11.33 5.62 4.14
CA LYS A 115 12.01 6.89 3.89
C LYS A 115 11.22 7.80 2.95
N ALA A 116 10.64 7.23 1.90
CA ALA A 116 10.00 7.97 0.82
C ALA A 116 8.48 7.96 0.88
N SER A 117 7.87 7.48 1.99
CA SER A 117 6.42 7.43 2.12
C SER A 117 5.77 8.77 1.77
N ASN A 118 4.85 8.75 0.82
CA ASN A 118 4.11 9.94 0.43
C ASN A 118 2.99 10.23 1.42
N ASP A 119 2.16 9.22 1.73
CA ASP A 119 1.00 9.36 2.60
C ASP A 119 0.60 8.01 3.20
N LEU A 120 -0.29 8.06 4.18
CA LEU A 120 -0.81 6.90 4.88
C LEU A 120 -2.31 7.06 5.11
N VAL A 121 -3.06 5.96 4.97
CA VAL A 121 -4.46 5.87 5.40
C VAL A 121 -4.69 4.66 6.28
N LEU A 122 -5.46 4.85 7.34
CA LEU A 122 -6.06 3.80 8.15
C LEU A 122 -7.55 3.71 7.82
N ILE A 123 -8.00 2.51 7.44
CA ILE A 123 -9.39 2.18 7.15
C ILE A 123 -9.84 1.19 8.21
N GLU A 124 -10.86 1.54 8.98
CA GLU A 124 -11.38 0.65 10.03
C GLU A 124 -12.85 0.30 9.75
N ILE A 125 -13.13 -0.99 9.71
CA ILE A 125 -14.49 -1.53 9.65
C ILE A 125 -14.92 -1.84 11.08
N GLN A 126 -16.03 -1.23 11.52
CA GLN A 126 -16.52 -1.38 12.90
C GLN A 126 -16.97 -2.82 13.18
N SER A 127 -16.78 -3.23 14.43
CA SER A 127 -17.20 -4.56 14.91
C SER A 127 -18.66 -4.85 14.62
N GLY A 128 -18.95 -6.07 14.14
CA GLY A 128 -20.28 -6.55 13.81
C GLY A 128 -20.94 -5.91 12.60
N LYS A 129 -20.25 -5.06 11.85
CA LYS A 129 -20.79 -4.41 10.66
C LYS A 129 -20.60 -5.26 9.40
N ILE A 130 -21.67 -5.39 8.64
CA ILE A 130 -21.65 -5.96 7.29
C ILE A 130 -21.74 -4.78 6.33
N ILE A 131 -20.66 -4.58 5.56
CA ILE A 131 -20.59 -3.52 4.56
C ILE A 131 -21.04 -4.13 3.22
N GLU A 132 -22.24 -3.79 2.79
CA GLU A 132 -22.82 -4.32 1.54
C GLU A 132 -22.15 -3.69 0.31
N GLU A 133 -21.71 -2.45 0.43
CA GLU A 133 -21.06 -1.71 -0.64
C GLU A 133 -19.59 -2.15 -0.78
N THR A 134 -19.12 -2.30 -2.01
CA THR A 134 -17.71 -2.51 -2.26
C THR A 134 -16.96 -1.18 -2.10
N ILE A 135 -15.93 -1.16 -1.26
CA ILE A 135 -15.09 0.01 -1.04
C ILE A 135 -14.02 0.07 -2.14
N SER A 136 -14.00 1.15 -2.91
CA SER A 136 -13.07 1.31 -4.02
C SER A 136 -11.78 2.02 -3.57
N ILE A 137 -10.64 1.52 -4.02
CA ILE A 137 -9.32 2.16 -3.90
C ILE A 137 -8.75 2.27 -5.31
N GLU A 138 -8.61 3.49 -5.81
CA GLU A 138 -8.00 3.76 -7.10
C GLU A 138 -6.58 4.27 -6.90
N ILE A 139 -5.61 3.66 -7.59
CA ILE A 139 -4.19 4.01 -7.50
C ILE A 139 -3.69 4.37 -8.88
N GLU A 140 -3.15 5.58 -9.01
CA GLU A 140 -2.61 6.06 -10.28
C GLU A 140 -1.40 6.97 -10.06
N ASN A 141 -0.47 6.95 -11.01
CA ASN A 141 0.53 8.01 -11.16
C ASN A 141 0.16 8.83 -12.39
N THR A 142 0.21 10.15 -12.25
CA THR A 142 -0.08 11.12 -13.33
C THR A 142 1.19 11.85 -13.79
N LEU A 143 2.29 11.65 -13.06
CA LEU A 143 3.60 12.20 -13.37
C LEU A 143 4.52 11.10 -13.89
N SER A 144 5.16 11.35 -15.03
CA SER A 144 6.20 10.45 -15.55
C SER A 144 7.46 10.48 -14.69
N ASP A 145 8.21 9.38 -14.70
CA ASP A 145 9.41 9.16 -13.89
C ASP A 145 9.19 9.25 -12.36
N CYS A 146 7.93 9.24 -11.93
CA CYS A 146 7.54 9.32 -10.53
C CYS A 146 7.54 7.94 -9.84
N MET A 147 8.01 7.91 -8.60
CA MET A 147 7.82 6.79 -7.68
C MET A 147 6.81 7.19 -6.60
N SER A 148 5.77 6.38 -6.44
CA SER A 148 4.79 6.52 -5.36
C SER A 148 4.95 5.43 -4.31
N THR A 149 4.89 5.83 -3.04
CA THR A 149 5.12 4.96 -1.88
C THR A 149 4.05 5.13 -0.80
N PRO A 150 2.77 4.92 -1.12
CA PRO A 150 1.69 5.04 -0.14
C PRO A 150 1.64 3.83 0.79
N TYR A 151 1.15 4.07 2.02
CA TYR A 151 0.77 3.02 2.96
C TYR A 151 -0.73 2.95 3.14
N MET A 152 -1.28 1.75 3.08
CA MET A 152 -2.68 1.46 3.37
C MET A 152 -2.77 0.47 4.53
N PHE A 153 -3.56 0.81 5.55
CA PHE A 153 -3.87 -0.07 6.67
C PHE A 153 -5.37 -0.33 6.68
N ILE A 154 -5.75 -1.59 6.71
CA ILE A 154 -7.16 -2.03 6.78
C ILE A 154 -7.33 -2.86 8.06
N VAL A 155 -8.26 -2.46 8.91
CA VAL A 155 -8.63 -3.19 10.12
C VAL A 155 -10.09 -3.63 10.02
N SER A 156 -10.29 -4.93 9.84
CA SER A 156 -11.62 -5.55 9.86
C SER A 156 -11.88 -6.04 11.28
N LYS A 157 -12.61 -5.25 12.09
CA LYS A 157 -12.86 -5.56 13.50
C LYS A 157 -13.77 -6.77 13.65
N GLU A 158 -13.79 -7.34 14.84
CA GLU A 158 -14.52 -8.58 15.16
C GLU A 158 -15.92 -8.66 14.52
N ASN A 159 -16.23 -9.82 13.92
CA ASN A 159 -17.51 -10.12 13.30
C ASN A 159 -17.90 -9.17 12.16
N SER A 160 -16.99 -8.37 11.62
CA SER A 160 -17.27 -7.49 10.49
C SER A 160 -17.09 -8.22 9.15
N ILE A 161 -17.75 -7.72 8.12
CA ILE A 161 -17.63 -8.22 6.73
C ILE A 161 -17.46 -7.02 5.82
N ALA A 162 -16.40 -7.02 5.02
CA ALA A 162 -16.15 -5.96 4.04
C ALA A 162 -15.49 -6.51 2.77
N LYS A 163 -15.73 -5.80 1.67
CA LYS A 163 -15.16 -6.07 0.35
C LYS A 163 -14.50 -4.81 -0.21
N PHE A 164 -13.32 -4.99 -0.76
CA PHE A 164 -12.55 -3.94 -1.41
C PHE A 164 -12.26 -4.26 -2.87
N THR A 165 -12.20 -3.23 -3.69
CA THR A 165 -11.52 -3.28 -4.99
C THR A 165 -10.31 -2.35 -4.95
N ILE A 166 -9.17 -2.82 -5.45
CA ILE A 166 -7.96 -2.03 -5.64
C ILE A 166 -7.64 -2.00 -7.13
N ASP A 167 -7.76 -0.84 -7.74
CA ASP A 167 -7.62 -0.66 -9.18
C ASP A 167 -6.40 0.22 -9.48
N PHE A 168 -5.35 -0.40 -10.03
CA PHE A 168 -4.17 0.31 -10.54
C PHE A 168 -4.44 0.78 -11.95
N LYS A 169 -4.47 2.08 -12.15
CA LYS A 169 -4.76 2.73 -13.43
C LYS A 169 -3.49 3.27 -14.06
N GLY A 170 -3.23 2.88 -15.30
CA GLY A 170 -2.08 3.39 -16.06
C GLY A 170 -2.41 4.70 -16.76
N LYS A 171 -1.60 5.74 -16.49
CA LYS A 171 -1.74 7.05 -17.11
C LYS A 171 -0.43 7.67 -17.57
N THR A 172 0.70 7.12 -17.16
CA THR A 172 2.01 7.70 -17.46
C THR A 172 2.77 6.90 -18.50
N GLU A 173 3.75 7.53 -19.11
CA GLU A 173 4.69 6.85 -19.99
C GLU A 173 5.64 5.93 -19.20
N ARG A 174 5.95 6.30 -17.95
CA ARG A 174 6.83 5.54 -17.06
C ARG A 174 6.63 5.98 -15.61
N SER A 175 6.35 5.04 -14.71
CA SER A 175 6.31 5.29 -13.27
C SER A 175 6.53 4.02 -12.46
N PHE A 176 6.71 4.18 -11.15
CA PHE A 176 6.87 3.05 -10.24
C PHE A 176 5.94 3.19 -9.03
N HIS A 177 5.05 2.23 -8.85
CA HIS A 177 4.20 2.09 -7.68
C HIS A 177 4.84 1.11 -6.70
N LEU A 178 5.34 1.60 -5.57
CA LEU A 178 5.82 0.79 -4.45
C LEU A 178 4.81 0.92 -3.31
N VAL A 179 3.79 0.07 -3.31
CA VAL A 179 2.62 0.16 -2.44
C VAL A 179 2.73 -0.83 -1.29
N GLN A 180 2.47 -0.34 -0.07
CA GLN A 180 2.41 -1.16 1.14
C GLN A 180 0.95 -1.29 1.59
N LEU A 181 0.45 -2.51 1.70
CA LEU A 181 -0.87 -2.85 2.23
C LEU A 181 -0.73 -3.74 3.46
N HIS A 182 -1.22 -3.27 4.58
CA HIS A 182 -1.30 -4.05 5.82
C HIS A 182 -2.75 -4.26 6.19
N ALA A 183 -3.13 -5.51 6.48
CA ALA A 183 -4.48 -5.80 6.97
C ALA A 183 -4.46 -6.62 8.26
N LEU A 184 -5.32 -6.23 9.17
CA LEU A 184 -5.66 -6.99 10.37
C LEU A 184 -7.11 -7.45 10.24
N VAL A 185 -7.29 -8.78 10.21
CA VAL A 185 -8.62 -9.41 10.15
C VAL A 185 -8.87 -10.05 11.51
N GLU A 186 -9.63 -9.35 12.35
CA GLU A 186 -9.89 -9.77 13.71
C GLU A 186 -10.82 -11.00 13.77
N GLN A 187 -11.05 -11.50 14.98
CA GLN A 187 -11.81 -12.74 15.23
C GLN A 187 -13.15 -12.75 14.48
N SER A 188 -13.41 -13.83 13.74
CA SER A 188 -14.64 -14.03 12.96
C SER A 188 -14.94 -12.95 11.91
N ALA A 189 -14.02 -12.03 11.64
CA ALA A 189 -14.18 -11.04 10.58
C ALA A 189 -13.91 -11.65 9.20
N GLN A 190 -14.48 -11.05 8.16
CA GLN A 190 -14.29 -11.47 6.78
C GLN A 190 -13.85 -10.26 5.94
N LEU A 191 -12.71 -10.39 5.28
CA LEU A 191 -12.16 -9.38 4.39
C LEU A 191 -11.92 -9.99 3.01
N GLU A 192 -12.52 -9.41 1.98
CA GLU A 192 -12.31 -9.81 0.59
C GLU A 192 -11.71 -8.64 -0.19
N ILE A 193 -10.62 -8.89 -0.93
CA ILE A 193 -9.95 -7.88 -1.77
C ILE A 193 -9.85 -8.39 -3.20
N HIS A 194 -10.34 -7.58 -4.13
CA HIS A 194 -10.14 -7.79 -5.57
C HIS A 194 -9.19 -6.73 -6.11
N GLN A 195 -8.13 -7.16 -6.77
CA GLN A 195 -7.11 -6.29 -7.32
C GLN A 195 -7.09 -6.39 -8.84
N LEU A 196 -7.15 -5.24 -9.50
CA LEU A 196 -6.94 -5.13 -10.94
C LEU A 196 -5.71 -4.28 -11.20
N GLN A 197 -4.68 -4.87 -11.79
CA GLN A 197 -3.46 -4.19 -12.17
C GLN A 197 -3.47 -3.98 -13.69
N ASN A 198 -3.98 -2.82 -14.10
CA ASN A 198 -4.10 -2.41 -15.50
C ASN A 198 -3.34 -1.11 -15.73
N THR A 199 -2.06 -1.14 -15.44
CA THR A 199 -1.14 -0.01 -15.63
C THR A 199 -0.69 0.12 -17.09
N SER A 200 -0.02 1.20 -17.43
CA SER A 200 0.54 1.35 -18.77
C SER A 200 1.70 0.35 -19.01
N LYS A 201 2.07 0.16 -20.27
CA LYS A 201 3.12 -0.81 -20.66
C LYS A 201 4.50 -0.51 -20.06
N ASN A 202 4.73 0.71 -19.60
CA ASN A 202 6.02 1.15 -19.07
C ASN A 202 5.97 1.46 -17.57
N GLU A 203 4.83 1.22 -16.91
CA GLU A 203 4.70 1.37 -15.46
C GLU A 203 5.10 0.10 -14.73
N CYS A 204 5.73 0.27 -13.58
CA CYS A 204 6.15 -0.81 -12.70
C CYS A 204 5.31 -0.82 -11.43
N VAL A 205 4.99 -2.01 -10.93
CA VAL A 205 4.24 -2.18 -9.67
C VAL A 205 4.97 -3.19 -8.78
N LEU A 206 5.27 -2.77 -7.56
CA LEU A 206 5.60 -3.67 -6.44
C LEU A 206 4.53 -3.46 -5.36
N LEU A 207 3.60 -4.39 -5.26
CA LEU A 207 2.60 -4.40 -4.20
C LEU A 207 3.05 -5.37 -3.11
N ARG A 208 3.21 -4.86 -1.91
CA ARG A 208 3.65 -5.63 -0.74
C ARG A 208 2.52 -5.69 0.27
N GLU A 209 2.10 -6.88 0.59
CA GLU A 209 0.92 -7.15 1.40
C GLU A 209 1.29 -7.95 2.63
N SER A 210 0.88 -7.47 3.79
CA SER A 210 1.04 -8.12 5.09
C SER A 210 -0.30 -8.26 5.77
N ILE A 211 -0.77 -9.49 5.90
CA ILE A 211 -2.09 -9.81 6.42
C ILE A 211 -1.93 -10.59 7.73
N SER A 212 -2.53 -10.09 8.81
CA SER A 212 -2.68 -10.83 10.07
C SER A 212 -4.13 -11.30 10.23
N GLN A 213 -4.31 -12.60 10.42
CA GLN A 213 -5.61 -13.22 10.63
C GLN A 213 -5.72 -13.78 12.04
N SER A 214 -6.77 -13.37 12.75
CA SER A 214 -7.12 -13.94 14.05
C SER A 214 -8.06 -15.16 13.89
N GLU A 215 -8.38 -15.81 15.02
CA GLU A 215 -9.20 -17.01 15.06
C GLU A 215 -10.52 -16.87 14.27
N LYS A 216 -10.87 -17.88 13.48
CA LYS A 216 -12.10 -17.95 12.67
C LYS A 216 -12.26 -16.82 11.64
N SER A 217 -11.26 -15.98 11.44
CA SER A 217 -11.33 -14.94 10.39
C SER A 217 -11.20 -15.55 9.00
N VAL A 218 -11.72 -14.83 8.00
CA VAL A 218 -11.62 -15.21 6.59
C VAL A 218 -11.00 -14.07 5.80
N PHE A 219 -9.90 -14.35 5.12
CA PHE A 219 -9.30 -13.45 4.17
C PHE A 219 -9.35 -14.07 2.77
N LYS A 220 -9.82 -13.31 1.79
CA LYS A 220 -9.81 -13.69 0.38
C LYS A 220 -9.17 -12.60 -0.44
N ILE A 221 -8.31 -13.00 -1.38
CA ILE A 221 -7.71 -12.08 -2.33
C ILE A 221 -7.75 -12.66 -3.74
N THR A 222 -8.10 -11.82 -4.70
CA THR A 222 -8.06 -12.16 -6.13
C THR A 222 -7.31 -11.05 -6.85
N THR A 223 -6.24 -11.41 -7.55
CA THR A 223 -5.44 -10.44 -8.29
C THR A 223 -5.47 -10.78 -9.77
N VAL A 224 -5.81 -9.79 -10.59
CA VAL A 224 -5.73 -9.86 -12.05
C VAL A 224 -4.72 -8.84 -12.53
N THR A 225 -3.64 -9.30 -13.16
CA THR A 225 -2.64 -8.45 -13.80
C THR A 225 -2.88 -8.48 -15.32
N ALA A 226 -3.33 -7.37 -15.86
CA ALA A 226 -3.64 -7.22 -17.28
C ALA A 226 -2.49 -6.58 -18.07
N SER A 227 -1.74 -5.65 -17.45
CA SER A 227 -0.71 -4.86 -18.10
C SER A 227 0.32 -4.35 -17.09
N GLY A 228 1.49 -3.92 -17.58
CA GLY A 228 2.59 -3.35 -16.81
C GLY A 228 3.94 -3.75 -17.39
N ALA A 229 4.96 -2.90 -17.27
CA ALA A 229 6.33 -3.23 -17.66
C ALA A 229 6.94 -4.30 -16.75
N TRP A 230 6.63 -4.18 -15.47
CA TRP A 230 7.10 -5.07 -14.43
C TRP A 230 6.08 -5.04 -13.27
N VAL A 231 5.55 -6.20 -12.92
CA VAL A 231 4.57 -6.34 -11.84
C VAL A 231 5.00 -7.46 -10.91
N ARG A 232 5.06 -7.14 -9.62
CA ARG A 232 5.33 -8.11 -8.57
C ARG A 232 4.39 -7.90 -7.39
N ASN A 233 3.74 -8.97 -6.96
CA ASN A 233 2.95 -9.01 -5.75
C ASN A 233 3.67 -9.88 -4.72
N GLU A 234 3.85 -9.35 -3.51
CA GLU A 234 4.44 -10.06 -2.37
C GLU A 234 3.41 -10.16 -1.26
N LEU A 235 2.77 -11.30 -1.13
CA LEU A 235 1.77 -11.56 -0.11
C LEU A 235 2.38 -12.37 1.05
N ASN A 236 2.28 -11.82 2.25
CA ASN A 236 2.64 -12.46 3.51
C ASN A 236 1.41 -12.57 4.41
N ILE A 237 1.03 -13.79 4.77
CA ILE A 237 -0.13 -14.04 5.64
C ILE A 237 0.38 -14.69 6.93
N ARG A 238 -0.01 -14.09 8.05
CA ARG A 238 0.20 -14.63 9.39
C ARG A 238 -1.15 -15.03 9.98
N ILE A 239 -1.23 -16.23 10.50
CA ILE A 239 -2.38 -16.76 11.24
C ILE A 239 -2.00 -16.79 12.70
N GLU A 240 -2.80 -16.13 13.55
CA GLU A 240 -2.58 -15.99 14.99
C GLU A 240 -3.57 -16.86 15.78
#